data_2729bdcc0b8cebb4be9c5717a3b8010a
#
_entry.id   2729bdcc0b8cebb4be9c5717a3b8010a
#
_cell.length_a   1.000
_cell.length_b   1.000
_cell.length_c   1.000
_cell.angle_alpha   90.00
_cell.angle_beta   90.00
_cell.angle_gamma   90.00
#
_symmetry.space_group_name_H-M   'P 1'
#
loop_
_entity.id
_entity.type
_entity.pdbx_description
1 polymer ?
#
loop_
_entity_poly.entity_id
_entity_poly.type
_entity_poly.pdbx_seq_one_letter_code
_entity_poly.pdbx_strand_id
1 'polypeptide(L)'
;QTIEDSVEMLEEEHDEEMRELLKEELSEAKKNVEQYEEELKVLLLPKDPNDDKNVIVEIRAGAGGDEAALFAAEIYRMYKNYAESKRWKTEFIDVNENGIGGFKEVSFMINGQGAYSRLKYESGVHRVQRIPATESGGRIHTSTITVAIMPEAEEVDVQLDMNDCRFDVFRASGNGGQCVNTTD
;
A
#
# COMPACT_ATOMS: atom_id res chain seq x y z
N GLN A 1 6.12 -9.20 40.13
CA GLN A 1 7.03 -10.04 40.97
C GLN A 1 8.32 -9.25 41.20
N THR A 2 9.18 -8.96 40.23
CA THR A 2 10.44 -8.20 40.42
C THR A 2 10.23 -6.86 41.16
N ILE A 3 9.17 -6.12 40.86
CA ILE A 3 8.84 -4.86 41.55
C ILE A 3 8.46 -5.12 43.00
N GLU A 4 7.69 -6.14 43.28
CA GLU A 4 7.27 -6.51 44.63
C GLU A 4 8.48 -6.96 45.45
N ASP A 5 9.32 -7.82 44.87
CA ASP A 5 10.55 -8.30 45.50
C ASP A 5 11.54 -7.17 45.81
N SER A 6 11.72 -6.21 44.85
CA SER A 6 12.60 -5.07 45.07
C SER A 6 12.06 -4.08 46.11
N VAL A 7 10.74 -3.96 46.24
CA VAL A 7 10.13 -3.12 47.31
C VAL A 7 10.32 -3.77 48.67
N GLU A 8 10.11 -5.07 48.79
CA GLU A 8 10.30 -5.80 50.05
C GLU A 8 11.76 -5.79 50.51
N MET A 9 12.71 -6.03 49.57
CA MET A 9 14.13 -5.90 49.84
C MET A 9 14.53 -4.48 50.27
N LEU A 10 13.92 -3.43 49.71
CA LEU A 10 14.23 -2.05 50.02
C LEU A 10 13.74 -1.64 51.44
N GLU A 11 12.76 -2.31 51.97
CA GLU A 11 12.29 -2.15 53.38
C GLU A 11 13.21 -2.80 54.38
N GLU A 12 13.83 -3.93 54.03
CA GLU A 12 14.69 -4.74 54.92
C GLU A 12 16.17 -4.32 54.84
N GLU A 13 16.61 -3.71 53.74
CA GLU A 13 18.02 -3.35 53.50
C GLU A 13 18.40 -2.06 54.20
N HIS A 14 19.56 -2.06 54.92
CA HIS A 14 20.09 -0.95 55.69
C HIS A 14 21.36 -0.35 55.10
N ASP A 15 21.99 -1.02 54.10
CA ASP A 15 23.15 -0.50 53.39
C ASP A 15 22.74 0.54 52.33
N GLU A 16 23.34 1.69 52.36
CA GLU A 16 23.01 2.85 51.55
C GLU A 16 23.32 2.58 50.04
N GLU A 17 24.43 1.89 49.75
CA GLU A 17 24.82 1.56 48.38
C GLU A 17 23.84 0.53 47.78
N MET A 18 23.46 -0.49 48.56
CA MET A 18 22.51 -1.52 48.13
C MET A 18 21.11 -0.92 47.93
N ARG A 19 20.70 0.00 48.77
CA ARG A 19 19.43 0.75 48.60
C ARG A 19 19.39 1.62 47.35
N GLU A 20 20.49 2.22 46.92
CA GLU A 20 20.56 2.97 45.68
C GLU A 20 20.39 2.04 44.45
N LEU A 21 21.09 0.90 44.45
CA LEU A 21 20.95 -0.11 43.39
C LEU A 21 19.52 -0.65 43.31
N LEU A 22 18.88 -0.97 44.42
CA LEU A 22 17.48 -1.43 44.45
C LEU A 22 16.50 -0.36 43.94
N LYS A 23 16.76 0.93 44.20
CA LYS A 23 15.95 2.03 43.64
C LYS A 23 16.11 2.17 42.14
N GLU A 24 17.33 2.00 41.62
CA GLU A 24 17.57 2.02 40.17
C GLU A 24 16.86 0.84 39.50
N GLU A 25 17.01 -0.37 40.06
CA GLU A 25 16.32 -1.56 39.54
C GLU A 25 14.79 -1.41 39.57
N LEU A 26 14.25 -0.87 40.67
CA LEU A 26 12.81 -0.60 40.78
C LEU A 26 12.34 0.42 39.75
N SER A 27 13.14 1.46 39.49
CA SER A 27 12.84 2.50 38.49
C SER A 27 12.85 1.91 37.08
N GLU A 28 13.84 1.06 36.77
CA GLU A 28 13.93 0.39 35.48
C GLU A 28 12.81 -0.62 35.26
N ALA A 29 12.51 -1.43 36.30
CA ALA A 29 11.40 -2.38 36.24
C ALA A 29 10.05 -1.69 36.01
N LYS A 30 9.79 -0.54 36.64
CA LYS A 30 8.57 0.24 36.41
C LYS A 30 8.47 0.77 34.97
N LYS A 31 9.57 1.28 34.42
CA LYS A 31 9.61 1.73 33.00
C LYS A 31 9.34 0.58 32.04
N ASN A 32 9.94 -0.58 32.33
CA ASN A 32 9.73 -1.76 31.50
C ASN A 32 8.27 -2.24 31.54
N VAL A 33 7.59 -2.16 32.68
CA VAL A 33 6.17 -2.49 32.81
C VAL A 33 5.32 -1.55 31.93
N GLU A 34 5.54 -0.23 32.02
CA GLU A 34 4.83 0.75 31.20
C GLU A 34 5.04 0.48 29.70
N GLN A 35 6.28 0.19 29.31
CA GLN A 35 6.59 -0.14 27.91
C GLN A 35 5.89 -1.42 27.45
N TYR A 36 5.96 -2.48 28.25
CA TYR A 36 5.30 -3.75 27.91
C TYR A 36 3.78 -3.65 27.90
N GLU A 37 3.19 -2.83 28.78
CA GLU A 37 1.75 -2.56 28.72
C GLU A 37 1.34 -1.87 27.43
N GLU A 38 2.13 -0.91 26.93
CA GLU A 38 1.87 -0.27 25.65
C GLU A 38 2.06 -1.22 24.46
N GLU A 39 3.12 -2.02 24.48
CA GLU A 39 3.36 -3.05 23.46
C GLU A 39 2.22 -4.08 23.43
N LEU A 40 1.75 -4.52 24.58
CA LEU A 40 0.62 -5.44 24.68
C LEU A 40 -0.68 -4.83 24.17
N LYS A 41 -0.95 -3.56 24.44
CA LYS A 41 -2.12 -2.87 23.90
C LYS A 41 -2.10 -2.88 22.37
N VAL A 42 -0.93 -2.63 21.75
CA VAL A 42 -0.77 -2.67 20.31
C VAL A 42 -0.94 -4.08 19.75
N LEU A 43 -0.38 -5.10 20.43
CA LEU A 43 -0.48 -6.49 19.99
C LEU A 43 -1.89 -7.07 20.10
N LEU A 44 -2.70 -6.55 21.03
CA LEU A 44 -4.10 -6.96 21.25
C LEU A 44 -5.08 -6.26 20.29
N LEU A 45 -4.64 -5.27 19.51
CA LEU A 45 -5.51 -4.65 18.52
C LEU A 45 -5.96 -5.69 17.47
N PRO A 46 -7.25 -5.71 17.11
CA PRO A 46 -7.75 -6.59 16.06
C PRO A 46 -7.02 -6.31 14.76
N LYS A 47 -6.39 -7.33 14.19
CA LYS A 47 -5.75 -7.24 12.87
C LYS A 47 -6.81 -7.34 11.78
N ASP A 48 -6.67 -6.54 10.73
CA ASP A 48 -7.45 -6.68 9.51
C ASP A 48 -7.08 -8.03 8.84
N PRO A 49 -8.05 -8.90 8.53
CA PRO A 49 -7.78 -10.19 7.90
C PRO A 49 -7.07 -10.06 6.53
N ASN A 50 -7.16 -8.90 5.90
CA ASN A 50 -6.51 -8.64 4.62
C ASN A 50 -5.07 -8.13 4.76
N ASP A 51 -4.60 -7.80 5.97
CA ASP A 51 -3.29 -7.18 6.18
C ASP A 51 -2.11 -8.01 5.64
N ASP A 52 -2.21 -9.33 5.66
CA ASP A 52 -1.17 -10.23 5.18
C ASP A 52 -1.29 -10.57 3.67
N LYS A 53 -2.36 -10.13 3.00
CA LYS A 53 -2.59 -10.39 1.57
C LYS A 53 -1.64 -9.60 0.68
N ASN A 54 -1.44 -10.11 -0.53
CA ASN A 54 -0.87 -9.34 -1.63
C ASN A 54 -1.80 -8.20 -2.01
N VAL A 55 -1.27 -7.24 -2.75
CA VAL A 55 -2.02 -6.05 -3.11
C VAL A 55 -2.05 -5.85 -4.62
N ILE A 56 -3.23 -5.51 -5.13
CA ILE A 56 -3.43 -5.04 -6.50
C ILE A 56 -3.50 -3.52 -6.44
N VAL A 57 -2.63 -2.88 -7.21
CA VAL A 57 -2.56 -1.43 -7.34
C VAL A 57 -3.02 -1.04 -8.75
N GLU A 58 -4.01 -0.17 -8.82
CA GLU A 58 -4.48 0.41 -10.07
C GLU A 58 -4.26 1.92 -10.05
N ILE A 59 -3.61 2.44 -11.07
CA ILE A 59 -3.33 3.87 -11.23
C ILE A 59 -3.96 4.34 -12.53
N ARG A 60 -4.82 5.35 -12.46
CA ARG A 60 -5.47 5.97 -13.62
C ARG A 60 -5.09 7.44 -13.72
N ALA A 61 -4.68 7.86 -14.91
CA ALA A 61 -4.50 9.28 -15.22
C ALA A 61 -5.85 10.00 -15.15
N GLY A 62 -5.86 11.12 -14.42
CA GLY A 62 -7.01 12.00 -14.28
C GLY A 62 -6.87 13.29 -15.08
N ALA A 63 -7.11 14.43 -14.46
CA ALA A 63 -6.94 15.72 -15.09
C ALA A 63 -5.46 16.04 -15.37
N GLY A 64 -5.15 16.54 -16.56
CA GLY A 64 -3.79 16.93 -16.96
C GLY A 64 -3.29 16.29 -18.25
N GLY A 65 -4.10 15.43 -18.89
CA GLY A 65 -3.75 14.82 -20.17
C GLY A 65 -2.44 14.02 -20.12
N ASP A 66 -1.54 14.29 -21.05
CA ASP A 66 -0.25 13.58 -21.14
C ASP A 66 0.62 13.72 -19.90
N GLU A 67 0.57 14.87 -19.23
CA GLU A 67 1.32 15.07 -17.98
C GLU A 67 0.77 14.21 -16.84
N ALA A 68 -0.54 14.01 -16.77
CA ALA A 68 -1.13 13.09 -15.81
C ALA A 68 -0.69 11.64 -16.08
N ALA A 69 -0.57 11.24 -17.34
CA ALA A 69 -0.08 9.93 -17.72
C ALA A 69 1.41 9.74 -17.37
N LEU A 70 2.24 10.76 -17.57
CA LEU A 70 3.65 10.75 -17.14
C LEU A 70 3.76 10.67 -15.62
N PHE A 71 2.91 11.40 -14.90
CA PHE A 71 2.84 11.33 -13.45
C PHE A 71 2.42 9.94 -12.95
N ALA A 72 1.47 9.29 -13.61
CA ALA A 72 1.09 7.91 -13.29
C ALA A 72 2.28 6.94 -13.42
N ALA A 73 3.10 7.10 -14.46
CA ALA A 73 4.30 6.29 -14.65
C ALA A 73 5.37 6.56 -13.57
N GLU A 74 5.48 7.79 -13.07
CA GLU A 74 6.38 8.12 -11.97
C GLU A 74 5.91 7.49 -10.66
N ILE A 75 4.62 7.55 -10.36
CA ILE A 75 4.04 6.94 -9.15
C ILE A 75 4.14 5.40 -9.21
N TYR A 76 3.90 4.79 -10.38
CA TYR A 76 4.19 3.36 -10.56
C TYR A 76 5.64 3.03 -10.21
N ARG A 77 6.61 3.81 -10.71
CA ARG A 77 8.03 3.62 -10.44
C ARG A 77 8.35 3.78 -8.95
N MET A 78 7.70 4.73 -8.29
CA MET A 78 7.82 4.92 -6.83
C MET A 78 7.39 3.67 -6.06
N TYR A 79 6.20 3.12 -6.37
CA TYR A 79 5.72 1.90 -5.71
C TYR A 79 6.60 0.68 -6.03
N LYS A 80 7.06 0.55 -7.28
CA LYS A 80 7.99 -0.51 -7.66
C LYS A 80 9.28 -0.45 -6.84
N ASN A 81 9.91 0.73 -6.76
CA ASN A 81 11.15 0.90 -5.99
C ASN A 81 10.92 0.64 -4.49
N TYR A 82 9.76 1.05 -3.96
CA TYR A 82 9.40 0.74 -2.59
C TYR A 82 9.24 -0.77 -2.37
N ALA A 83 8.53 -1.46 -3.25
CA ALA A 83 8.37 -2.91 -3.20
C ALA A 83 9.73 -3.63 -3.25
N GLU A 84 10.62 -3.24 -4.16
CA GLU A 84 11.97 -3.77 -4.26
C GLU A 84 12.77 -3.56 -2.95
N SER A 85 12.65 -2.40 -2.31
CA SER A 85 13.31 -2.13 -1.02
C SER A 85 12.82 -3.05 0.10
N LYS A 86 11.59 -3.54 0.00
CA LYS A 86 10.98 -4.51 0.92
C LYS A 86 11.19 -5.97 0.47
N ARG A 87 11.87 -6.20 -0.66
CA ARG A 87 12.07 -7.51 -1.30
C ARG A 87 10.74 -8.15 -1.75
N TRP A 88 9.75 -7.32 -2.06
CA TRP A 88 8.49 -7.75 -2.66
C TRP A 88 8.63 -7.79 -4.17
N LYS A 89 7.87 -8.68 -4.82
CA LYS A 89 7.83 -8.78 -6.28
C LYS A 89 6.70 -7.96 -6.85
N THR A 90 6.94 -7.34 -8.01
CA THR A 90 5.91 -6.61 -8.75
C THR A 90 5.66 -7.29 -10.08
N GLU A 91 4.39 -7.48 -10.44
CA GLU A 91 3.96 -8.12 -11.69
C GLU A 91 2.89 -7.24 -12.34
N PHE A 92 3.01 -6.98 -13.64
CA PHE A 92 1.98 -6.28 -14.39
C PHE A 92 0.77 -7.18 -14.61
N ILE A 93 -0.44 -6.60 -14.43
CA ILE A 93 -1.70 -7.23 -14.80
C ILE A 93 -2.16 -6.66 -16.14
N ASP A 94 -2.22 -5.31 -16.24
CA ASP A 94 -2.61 -4.60 -17.45
C ASP A 94 -1.95 -3.24 -17.53
N VAL A 95 -1.75 -2.76 -18.77
CA VAL A 95 -1.09 -1.47 -19.00
C VAL A 95 -1.66 -0.82 -20.27
N ASN A 96 -2.04 0.46 -20.14
CA ASN A 96 -2.46 1.30 -21.26
C ASN A 96 -1.53 2.52 -21.34
N GLU A 97 -0.62 2.51 -22.29
CA GLU A 97 0.37 3.57 -22.49
C GLU A 97 -0.14 4.69 -23.39
N ASN A 98 0.40 5.91 -23.23
CA ASN A 98 0.06 7.06 -24.06
C ASN A 98 1.05 7.32 -25.22
N GLY A 99 2.02 6.43 -25.45
CA GLY A 99 3.01 6.54 -26.53
C GLY A 99 4.19 7.48 -26.27
N ILE A 100 4.20 8.24 -25.16
CA ILE A 100 5.31 9.10 -24.70
C ILE A 100 5.95 8.61 -23.40
N GLY A 101 5.70 7.37 -23.03
CA GLY A 101 6.23 6.75 -21.81
C GLY A 101 5.42 7.02 -20.55
N GLY A 102 4.20 7.55 -20.67
CA GLY A 102 3.23 7.69 -19.60
C GLY A 102 2.18 6.57 -19.64
N PHE A 103 1.48 6.37 -18.53
CA PHE A 103 0.39 5.41 -18.41
C PHE A 103 -0.96 6.13 -18.27
N LYS A 104 -1.89 5.87 -19.21
CA LYS A 104 -3.30 6.25 -19.04
C LYS A 104 -3.93 5.44 -17.91
N GLU A 105 -3.58 4.17 -17.87
CA GLU A 105 -3.98 3.23 -16.85
C GLU A 105 -2.90 2.17 -16.70
N VAL A 106 -2.63 1.77 -15.47
CA VAL A 106 -1.75 0.65 -15.17
C VAL A 106 -2.27 -0.09 -13.95
N SER A 107 -2.38 -1.39 -14.07
CA SER A 107 -2.73 -2.31 -12.98
C SER A 107 -1.59 -3.30 -12.78
N PHE A 108 -1.16 -3.45 -11.54
CA PHE A 108 -0.07 -4.34 -11.19
C PHE A 108 -0.27 -4.93 -9.79
N MET A 109 0.30 -6.10 -9.58
CA MET A 109 0.30 -6.77 -8.29
C MET A 109 1.62 -6.56 -7.58
N ILE A 110 1.57 -6.37 -6.27
CA ILE A 110 2.73 -6.41 -5.39
C ILE A 110 2.59 -7.63 -4.49
N ASN A 111 3.46 -8.62 -4.71
CA ASN A 111 3.47 -9.87 -3.99
C ASN A 111 4.46 -9.79 -2.82
N GLY A 112 3.93 -9.77 -1.60
CA GLY A 112 4.75 -9.70 -0.40
C GLY A 112 3.93 -9.74 0.88
N GLN A 113 4.45 -10.38 1.89
CA GLN A 113 3.80 -10.46 3.19
C GLN A 113 3.62 -9.06 3.79
N GLY A 114 2.39 -8.73 4.17
CA GLY A 114 2.06 -7.44 4.74
C GLY A 114 2.05 -6.29 3.73
N ALA A 115 2.02 -6.57 2.42
CA ALA A 115 2.00 -5.54 1.39
C ALA A 115 0.71 -4.70 1.48
N TYR A 116 -0.44 -5.35 1.66
CA TYR A 116 -1.71 -4.65 1.80
C TYR A 116 -1.74 -3.76 3.05
N SER A 117 -1.28 -4.24 4.18
CA SER A 117 -1.27 -3.46 5.44
C SER A 117 -0.49 -2.14 5.32
N ARG A 118 0.54 -2.12 4.48
CA ARG A 118 1.37 -0.93 4.26
C ARG A 118 0.78 0.04 3.25
N LEU A 119 0.12 -0.48 2.22
CA LEU A 119 -0.32 0.32 1.08
C LEU A 119 -1.82 0.68 1.12
N LYS A 120 -2.63 0.05 1.97
CA LYS A 120 -4.09 0.25 2.02
C LYS A 120 -4.53 1.72 2.20
N TYR A 121 -3.68 2.57 2.77
CA TYR A 121 -3.97 3.98 2.98
C TYR A 121 -3.54 4.91 1.82
N GLU A 122 -2.89 4.36 0.79
CA GLU A 122 -2.46 5.09 -0.40
C GLU A 122 -3.61 5.32 -1.41
N SER A 123 -4.76 4.65 -1.23
CA SER A 123 -5.93 4.85 -2.10
C SER A 123 -6.41 6.29 -2.05
N GLY A 124 -6.63 6.87 -3.24
CA GLY A 124 -7.17 8.21 -3.35
C GLY A 124 -6.66 8.97 -4.57
N VAL A 125 -6.85 10.28 -4.56
CA VAL A 125 -6.39 11.19 -5.61
C VAL A 125 -5.04 11.77 -5.24
N HIS A 126 -4.04 11.53 -6.08
CA HIS A 126 -2.72 12.12 -5.97
C HIS A 126 -2.60 13.30 -6.94
N ARG A 127 -2.02 14.38 -6.47
CA ARG A 127 -1.92 15.64 -7.23
C ARG A 127 -0.48 16.11 -7.31
N VAL A 128 -0.06 16.54 -8.48
CA VAL A 128 1.23 17.18 -8.71
C VAL A 128 1.03 18.59 -9.25
N GLN A 129 1.83 19.51 -8.79
CA GLN A 129 1.92 20.88 -9.30
C GLN A 129 3.37 21.15 -9.73
N ARG A 130 3.59 21.18 -11.03
CA ARG A 130 4.91 21.42 -11.62
C ARG A 130 4.75 22.02 -13.02
N ILE A 131 5.86 22.46 -13.59
CA ILE A 131 5.92 22.78 -15.03
C ILE A 131 5.98 21.44 -15.75
N PRO A 132 4.96 21.07 -16.56
CA PRO A 132 4.95 19.80 -17.26
C PRO A 132 6.10 19.69 -18.26
N ALA A 133 6.60 18.48 -18.49
CA ALA A 133 7.56 18.22 -19.57
C ALA A 133 6.97 18.51 -20.98
N THR A 134 5.65 18.52 -21.07
CA THR A 134 4.87 18.82 -22.30
C THR A 134 4.56 20.31 -22.47
N GLU A 135 4.94 21.18 -21.53
CA GLU A 135 4.66 22.60 -21.54
C GLU A 135 5.86 23.42 -22.06
N SER A 136 5.67 24.17 -23.12
CA SER A 136 6.72 25.01 -23.72
C SER A 136 6.79 26.43 -23.14
N GLY A 137 5.72 26.91 -22.50
CA GLY A 137 5.58 28.27 -21.97
C GLY A 137 6.02 28.47 -20.53
N GLY A 138 6.55 27.42 -19.87
CA GLY A 138 7.08 27.49 -18.49
C GLY A 138 6.01 27.71 -17.41
N ARG A 139 4.73 27.44 -17.71
CA ARG A 139 3.61 27.63 -16.78
C ARG A 139 3.46 26.42 -15.87
N ILE A 140 3.18 26.67 -14.59
CA ILE A 140 2.85 25.62 -13.64
C ILE A 140 1.44 25.11 -13.91
N HIS A 141 1.31 23.79 -14.08
CA HIS A 141 0.03 23.11 -14.23
C HIS A 141 -0.21 22.17 -13.06
N THR A 142 -1.47 21.84 -12.82
CA THR A 142 -1.89 20.82 -11.86
C THR A 142 -2.33 19.59 -12.63
N SER A 143 -1.74 18.45 -12.31
CA SER A 143 -2.13 17.15 -12.85
C SER A 143 -2.53 16.21 -11.71
N THR A 144 -3.49 15.35 -11.98
CA THR A 144 -4.02 14.41 -10.99
C THR A 144 -4.05 12.99 -11.53
N ILE A 145 -3.87 12.04 -10.64
CA ILE A 145 -4.08 10.62 -10.87
C ILE A 145 -4.96 10.06 -9.76
N THR A 146 -5.59 8.95 -10.01
CA THR A 146 -6.30 8.17 -9.00
C THR A 146 -5.54 6.88 -8.76
N VAL A 147 -5.34 6.53 -7.50
CA VAL A 147 -4.74 5.27 -7.05
C VAL A 147 -5.80 4.47 -6.33
N ALA A 148 -6.02 3.23 -6.73
CA ALA A 148 -6.82 2.26 -6.01
C ALA A 148 -5.93 1.15 -5.49
N ILE A 149 -6.08 0.82 -4.22
CA ILE A 149 -5.38 -0.27 -3.54
C ILE A 149 -6.41 -1.31 -3.11
N MET A 150 -6.27 -2.51 -3.60
CA MET A 150 -7.20 -3.60 -3.35
C MET A 150 -6.44 -4.82 -2.84
N PRO A 151 -6.96 -5.55 -1.83
CA PRO A 151 -6.38 -6.83 -1.45
C PRO A 151 -6.58 -7.84 -2.59
N GLU A 152 -5.64 -8.77 -2.75
CA GLU A 152 -5.82 -9.89 -3.66
C GLU A 152 -7.03 -10.71 -3.23
N ALA A 153 -7.98 -10.92 -4.15
CA ALA A 153 -9.14 -11.76 -3.91
C ALA A 153 -8.78 -13.24 -4.10
N GLU A 154 -9.29 -14.10 -3.24
CA GLU A 154 -9.17 -15.54 -3.39
C GLU A 154 -10.35 -16.06 -4.19
N GLU A 155 -10.19 -17.20 -4.90
CA GLU A 155 -11.27 -17.82 -5.71
C GLU A 155 -12.53 -18.11 -4.88
N VAL A 156 -12.39 -18.30 -3.58
CA VAL A 156 -13.52 -18.53 -2.65
C VAL A 156 -14.31 -17.27 -2.32
N ASP A 157 -13.73 -16.08 -2.55
CA ASP A 157 -14.36 -14.80 -2.23
C ASP A 157 -15.39 -14.38 -3.28
N VAL A 158 -15.31 -14.97 -4.51
CA VAL A 158 -16.19 -14.63 -5.62
C VAL A 158 -16.69 -15.91 -6.29
N GLN A 159 -17.99 -16.15 -6.25
CA GLN A 159 -18.66 -17.18 -7.02
C GLN A 159 -19.37 -16.54 -8.22
N LEU A 160 -18.88 -16.82 -9.43
CA LEU A 160 -19.54 -16.39 -10.65
C LEU A 160 -20.57 -17.45 -11.06
N ASP A 161 -21.87 -17.10 -11.02
CA ASP A 161 -22.91 -17.93 -11.63
C ASP A 161 -22.99 -17.59 -13.13
N MET A 162 -22.67 -18.58 -13.98
CA MET A 162 -22.71 -18.41 -15.42
C MET A 162 -24.14 -18.14 -15.95
N ASN A 163 -25.19 -18.47 -15.17
CA ASN A 163 -26.56 -18.13 -15.52
C ASN A 163 -26.89 -16.65 -15.40
N ASP A 164 -26.13 -15.92 -14.57
CA ASP A 164 -26.24 -14.47 -14.41
C ASP A 164 -25.46 -13.71 -15.48
N CYS A 165 -24.66 -14.42 -16.29
CA CYS A 165 -23.86 -13.83 -17.35
C CYS A 165 -24.66 -13.77 -18.65
N ARG A 166 -24.68 -12.59 -19.25
CA ARG A 166 -25.20 -12.37 -20.59
C ARG A 166 -24.04 -12.22 -21.58
N PHE A 167 -24.03 -13.03 -22.62
CA PHE A 167 -23.05 -12.93 -23.68
C PHE A 167 -23.66 -12.20 -24.87
N ASP A 168 -23.16 -11.01 -25.19
CA ASP A 168 -23.55 -10.25 -26.37
C ASP A 168 -22.44 -10.38 -27.41
N VAL A 169 -22.81 -10.94 -28.59
CA VAL A 169 -21.90 -11.04 -29.73
C VAL A 169 -22.15 -9.88 -30.67
N PHE A 170 -21.09 -9.18 -31.08
CA PHE A 170 -21.18 -8.04 -32.00
C PHE A 170 -20.02 -8.06 -33.00
N ARG A 171 -20.24 -7.48 -34.15
CA ARG A 171 -19.22 -7.41 -35.21
C ARG A 171 -18.11 -6.42 -34.78
N ALA A 172 -16.87 -6.79 -35.04
CA ALA A 172 -15.74 -5.94 -34.76
C ALA A 172 -15.84 -4.64 -35.60
N SER A 173 -15.83 -3.48 -34.92
CA SER A 173 -15.79 -2.16 -35.54
C SER A 173 -14.36 -1.64 -35.55
N GLY A 174 -13.62 -1.84 -36.64
CA GLY A 174 -12.24 -1.37 -36.80
C GLY A 174 -11.97 -0.83 -38.19
N ASN A 175 -10.93 -0.03 -38.33
CA ASN A 175 -10.47 0.49 -39.62
C ASN A 175 -9.75 -0.59 -40.42
N GLY A 176 -10.52 -1.37 -41.20
CA GLY A 176 -9.99 -2.14 -42.31
C GLY A 176 -9.16 -3.38 -41.99
N GLY A 177 -9.52 -4.46 -42.58
CA GLY A 177 -8.86 -5.75 -42.61
C GLY A 177 -9.79 -6.77 -43.22
N GLN A 178 -9.26 -7.81 -43.84
CA GLN A 178 -10.06 -8.89 -44.38
C GLN A 178 -10.87 -9.55 -43.26
N CYS A 179 -12.20 -9.62 -43.41
CA CYS A 179 -13.15 -10.20 -42.45
C CYS A 179 -13.47 -9.39 -41.19
N VAL A 180 -12.96 -8.16 -40.98
CA VAL A 180 -13.26 -7.35 -39.80
C VAL A 180 -14.75 -7.08 -39.59
N ASN A 181 -15.52 -6.97 -40.65
CA ASN A 181 -16.97 -6.70 -40.60
C ASN A 181 -17.85 -7.96 -40.77
N THR A 182 -17.27 -9.14 -40.87
CA THR A 182 -17.99 -10.40 -41.13
C THR A 182 -17.76 -11.48 -40.04
N THR A 183 -16.85 -11.22 -39.10
CA THR A 183 -16.59 -12.13 -37.97
C THR A 183 -17.26 -11.56 -36.73
N ASP A 184 -18.14 -12.38 -36.15
CA ASP A 184 -18.81 -12.11 -34.87
C ASP A 184 -17.97 -12.61 -33.72
#